data_d8287e2873775942b0d00f593c604f25
#
_entry.id   d8287e2873775942b0d00f593c604f25
#
_cell.length_a   1.000
_cell.length_b   1.000
_cell.length_c   1.000
_cell.angle_alpha   90.00
_cell.angle_beta   90.00
_cell.angle_gamma   90.00
#
_symmetry.space_group_name_H-M   'P 1'
#
loop_
_entity.id
_entity.type
_entity.pdbx_description
1 polymer ?
#
loop_
_entity_poly.entity_id
_entity_poly.type
_entity_poly.pdbx_seq_one_letter_code
_entity_poly.pdbx_strand_id
1 'polypeptide(L)'
;MLNRRQVLLATAAVTVGVLVGLMSNPASAQSGAPIKIGLTGPFTGGSSSMGVSMRDGVKLAIADINKAGGVLGRPLVAVERDDEARNEVGVQIAQELINKERVVATLGFINTGVALASQRFYQEAEIPVFNNVATGTVITQQFTAPKEKTNYIFRNAASDNIQAPMIVEEAITRRGFKKPAILADSTNYGQLGREDLEKALAAKGVKAVATEKFNIKDTDMTAQLLRAKEAGADVILTYGIGPELAQIANGQAKLGWKVPLVGSWTLSMSSFIDTAAANGDGAVMPQTFIQMPNTAKRKAFIEAYQAAYKTERMPSPVSAAQGYDSVLLLTAAIKQAGSTDGRKIREALENLQEKVEGVVTTYDRPFTASDHEAISANIPVFGVVKDGKVVPAHEDDVAGDKALRIKPRA
;
A
#
# COMPACT_ATOMS: atom_id res chain seq x y z
N MET A 1 -95.56 27.08 21.25
CA MET A 1 -95.62 28.55 21.31
C MET A 1 -94.26 29.09 21.60
N LEU A 2 -93.73 29.92 20.66
CA LEU A 2 -92.85 31.04 20.85
C LEU A 2 -91.62 30.87 21.81
N ASN A 3 -90.41 31.38 21.63
CA ASN A 3 -89.78 32.17 20.59
C ASN A 3 -88.36 32.50 21.07
N ARG A 4 -87.37 32.55 20.16
CA ARG A 4 -86.27 33.55 20.02
C ARG A 4 -85.32 33.81 21.20
N ARG A 5 -84.07 33.76 21.09
CA ARG A 5 -83.03 34.54 20.42
C ARG A 5 -81.66 34.28 21.07
N GLN A 6 -80.73 33.92 20.25
CA GLN A 6 -79.34 34.43 20.13
C GLN A 6 -78.68 35.06 21.38
N VAL A 7 -77.51 34.62 21.68
CA VAL A 7 -76.31 35.46 21.75
C VAL A 7 -75.04 34.56 21.55
N LEU A 8 -74.26 34.95 20.57
CA LEU A 8 -72.88 34.45 20.27
C LEU A 8 -71.92 34.83 21.43
N LEU A 9 -71.06 33.89 21.83
CA LEU A 9 -69.74 34.25 22.34
C LEU A 9 -68.69 33.30 21.73
N ALA A 10 -67.90 33.90 20.87
CA ALA A 10 -66.76 33.25 20.24
C ALA A 10 -65.62 33.15 21.27
N THR A 11 -65.17 31.93 21.52
CA THR A 11 -63.89 31.69 22.22
C THR A 11 -62.89 31.16 21.15
N ALA A 12 -61.98 32.03 20.77
CA ALA A 12 -60.86 31.69 19.87
C ALA A 12 -59.84 30.85 20.66
N ALA A 13 -59.74 29.57 20.35
CA ALA A 13 -58.63 28.73 20.79
C ALA A 13 -57.47 28.87 19.79
N VAL A 14 -56.44 29.59 20.22
CA VAL A 14 -55.15 29.66 19.49
C VAL A 14 -54.39 28.36 19.67
N THR A 15 -54.44 27.53 18.68
CA THR A 15 -53.58 26.31 18.58
C THR A 15 -52.25 26.76 17.97
N VAL A 16 -51.22 26.90 18.84
CA VAL A 16 -49.83 27.06 18.38
C VAL A 16 -49.35 25.69 17.89
N GLY A 17 -49.39 25.50 16.60
CA GLY A 17 -48.78 24.34 15.92
C GLY A 17 -47.26 24.57 15.85
N VAL A 18 -46.52 23.83 16.72
CA VAL A 18 -45.06 23.70 16.58
C VAL A 18 -44.79 22.84 15.34
N LEU A 19 -44.51 23.47 14.19
CA LEU A 19 -43.89 22.81 13.06
C LEU A 19 -42.45 22.45 13.44
N VAL A 20 -42.20 21.25 13.90
CA VAL A 20 -40.88 20.66 13.89
C VAL A 20 -40.55 20.35 12.45
N GLY A 21 -39.87 21.29 11.78
CA GLY A 21 -39.27 21.05 10.48
C GLY A 21 -38.17 20.00 10.62
N LEU A 22 -38.48 18.75 10.28
CA LEU A 22 -37.48 17.76 9.94
C LEU A 22 -36.69 18.31 8.74
N MET A 23 -35.59 18.98 9.03
CA MET A 23 -34.54 19.21 8.04
C MET A 23 -33.95 17.87 7.66
N SER A 24 -34.62 17.15 6.77
CA SER A 24 -34.02 16.08 5.98
C SER A 24 -32.94 16.76 5.17
N ASN A 25 -31.68 16.62 5.58
CA ASN A 25 -30.56 16.87 4.68
C ASN A 25 -30.82 16.02 3.43
N PRO A 26 -31.04 16.62 2.25
CA PRO A 26 -31.09 15.80 1.04
C PRO A 26 -29.71 15.16 0.91
N ALA A 27 -29.62 13.86 1.09
CA ALA A 27 -28.48 13.10 0.63
C ALA A 27 -28.31 13.53 -0.83
N SER A 28 -27.23 14.23 -1.14
CA SER A 28 -26.95 14.74 -2.48
C SER A 28 -26.96 13.54 -3.41
N ALA A 29 -28.03 13.37 -4.18
CA ALA A 29 -28.14 12.27 -5.12
C ALA A 29 -26.99 12.40 -6.13
N GLN A 30 -26.09 11.43 -6.15
CA GLN A 30 -24.98 11.38 -7.10
C GLN A 30 -25.58 11.29 -8.51
N SER A 31 -25.50 12.37 -9.29
CA SER A 31 -26.28 12.57 -10.52
C SER A 31 -25.56 12.15 -11.81
N GLY A 32 -24.30 11.67 -11.73
CA GLY A 32 -23.49 11.33 -12.90
C GLY A 32 -23.17 9.83 -13.03
N ALA A 33 -22.83 9.39 -14.25
CA ALA A 33 -22.31 8.04 -14.46
C ALA A 33 -21.09 7.77 -13.57
N PRO A 34 -20.96 6.56 -12.99
CA PRO A 34 -19.85 6.22 -12.09
C PRO A 34 -18.48 6.48 -12.72
N ILE A 35 -17.51 6.90 -11.89
CA ILE A 35 -16.10 6.98 -12.27
C ILE A 35 -15.50 5.61 -11.99
N LYS A 36 -15.12 4.88 -13.04
CA LYS A 36 -14.53 3.54 -12.94
C LYS A 36 -13.04 3.64 -12.69
N ILE A 37 -12.57 2.96 -11.64
CA ILE A 37 -11.15 2.82 -11.28
C ILE A 37 -10.79 1.34 -11.42
N GLY A 38 -9.75 1.02 -12.18
CA GLY A 38 -9.20 -0.33 -12.23
C GLY A 38 -8.57 -0.69 -10.88
N LEU A 39 -8.77 -1.92 -10.43
CA LEU A 39 -8.19 -2.45 -9.20
C LEU A 39 -7.64 -3.84 -9.47
N THR A 40 -6.32 -3.94 -9.57
CA THR A 40 -5.63 -5.19 -9.89
C THR A 40 -4.64 -5.59 -8.82
N GLY A 41 -4.52 -6.88 -8.59
CA GLY A 41 -3.59 -7.47 -7.64
C GLY A 41 -3.87 -8.97 -7.49
N PRO A 42 -2.96 -9.74 -6.87
CA PRO A 42 -3.18 -11.14 -6.58
C PRO A 42 -4.13 -11.27 -5.37
N PHE A 43 -5.37 -11.56 -5.62
CA PHE A 43 -6.37 -11.78 -4.56
C PHE A 43 -6.39 -13.25 -4.12
N THR A 44 -5.64 -14.09 -4.82
CA THR A 44 -5.38 -15.51 -4.53
C THR A 44 -3.88 -15.80 -4.52
N GLY A 45 -3.47 -16.98 -4.00
CA GLY A 45 -2.08 -17.44 -4.00
C GLY A 45 -1.19 -16.81 -2.94
N GLY A 46 0.14 -16.98 -3.08
CA GLY A 46 1.15 -16.63 -2.06
C GLY A 46 1.25 -15.14 -1.72
N SER A 47 0.91 -14.25 -2.65
CA SER A 47 0.91 -12.79 -2.44
C SER A 47 -0.45 -12.24 -1.98
N SER A 48 -1.46 -13.09 -1.77
CA SER A 48 -2.84 -12.66 -1.48
C SER A 48 -2.98 -11.85 -0.19
N SER A 49 -2.15 -12.10 0.83
CA SER A 49 -2.14 -11.28 2.05
C SER A 49 -1.99 -9.79 1.75
N MET A 50 -1.12 -9.43 0.80
CA MET A 50 -0.94 -8.04 0.35
C MET A 50 -2.06 -7.60 -0.60
N GLY A 51 -2.41 -8.44 -1.59
CA GLY A 51 -3.43 -8.12 -2.59
C GLY A 51 -4.80 -7.86 -1.97
N VAL A 52 -5.26 -8.76 -1.12
CA VAL A 52 -6.56 -8.63 -0.41
C VAL A 52 -6.55 -7.40 0.51
N SER A 53 -5.48 -7.20 1.30
CA SER A 53 -5.41 -6.04 2.18
C SER A 53 -5.42 -4.72 1.42
N MET A 54 -4.69 -4.61 0.30
CA MET A 54 -4.68 -3.44 -0.57
C MET A 54 -6.08 -3.19 -1.16
N ARG A 55 -6.71 -4.22 -1.74
CA ARG A 55 -8.07 -4.16 -2.28
C ARG A 55 -9.06 -3.65 -1.23
N ASP A 56 -8.99 -4.20 -0.04
CA ASP A 56 -9.89 -3.86 1.05
C ASP A 56 -9.68 -2.41 1.53
N GLY A 57 -8.44 -1.93 1.58
CA GLY A 57 -8.13 -0.53 1.84
C GLY A 57 -8.70 0.42 0.78
N VAL A 58 -8.53 0.08 -0.51
CA VAL A 58 -9.12 0.83 -1.64
C VAL A 58 -10.63 0.88 -1.53
N LYS A 59 -11.29 -0.26 -1.28
CA LYS A 59 -12.77 -0.32 -1.16
C LYS A 59 -13.30 0.48 0.01
N LEU A 60 -12.59 0.47 1.14
CA LEU A 60 -12.93 1.28 2.31
C LEU A 60 -12.88 2.78 1.98
N ALA A 61 -11.80 3.23 1.34
CA ALA A 61 -11.67 4.64 0.92
C ALA A 61 -12.75 5.06 -0.10
N ILE A 62 -13.05 4.19 -1.08
CA ILE A 62 -14.13 4.43 -2.05
C ILE A 62 -15.48 4.56 -1.33
N ALA A 63 -15.77 3.71 -0.35
CA ALA A 63 -17.00 3.78 0.42
C ALA A 63 -17.11 5.11 1.20
N ASP A 64 -16.02 5.56 1.85
CA ASP A 64 -15.96 6.83 2.57
C ASP A 64 -16.20 8.02 1.63
N ILE A 65 -15.54 8.04 0.48
CA ILE A 65 -15.68 9.11 -0.52
C ILE A 65 -17.11 9.13 -1.11
N ASN A 66 -17.66 7.98 -1.42
CA ASN A 66 -19.02 7.87 -1.96
C ASN A 66 -20.07 8.32 -0.92
N LYS A 67 -19.88 7.99 0.35
CA LYS A 67 -20.71 8.46 1.46
C LYS A 67 -20.64 9.99 1.61
N ALA A 68 -19.51 10.60 1.27
CA ALA A 68 -19.32 12.06 1.28
C ALA A 68 -19.84 12.77 0.00
N GLY A 69 -20.50 12.05 -0.92
CA GLY A 69 -21.07 12.61 -2.15
C GLY A 69 -20.27 12.31 -3.42
N GLY A 70 -19.23 11.48 -3.34
CA GLY A 70 -18.42 11.07 -4.48
C GLY A 70 -17.40 12.12 -4.94
N VAL A 71 -17.02 12.04 -6.20
CA VAL A 71 -16.05 12.95 -6.85
C VAL A 71 -16.73 13.62 -8.04
N LEU A 72 -16.67 14.94 -8.12
CA LEU A 72 -17.40 15.73 -9.15
C LEU A 72 -18.89 15.36 -9.23
N GLY A 73 -19.54 15.05 -8.08
CA GLY A 73 -20.95 14.62 -8.01
C GLY A 73 -21.21 13.21 -8.56
N ARG A 74 -20.19 12.40 -8.74
CA ARG A 74 -20.25 11.04 -9.31
C ARG A 74 -19.68 10.01 -8.33
N PRO A 75 -20.27 8.81 -8.21
CA PRO A 75 -19.70 7.74 -7.39
C PRO A 75 -18.45 7.16 -8.01
N LEU A 76 -17.49 6.74 -7.15
CA LEU A 76 -16.36 5.91 -7.54
C LEU A 76 -16.76 4.43 -7.53
N VAL A 77 -16.32 3.67 -8.51
CA VAL A 77 -16.52 2.22 -8.58
C VAL A 77 -15.21 1.52 -8.94
N ALA A 78 -14.81 0.56 -8.10
CA ALA A 78 -13.67 -0.30 -8.39
C ALA A 78 -14.06 -1.42 -9.36
N VAL A 79 -13.28 -1.59 -10.43
CA VAL A 79 -13.34 -2.72 -11.36
C VAL A 79 -12.22 -3.69 -10.96
N GLU A 80 -12.57 -4.68 -10.17
CA GLU A 80 -11.61 -5.61 -9.54
C GLU A 80 -11.21 -6.72 -10.52
N ARG A 81 -9.90 -7.04 -10.59
CA ARG A 81 -9.36 -8.17 -11.36
C ARG A 81 -8.21 -8.82 -10.58
N ASP A 82 -8.28 -10.16 -10.45
CA ASP A 82 -7.21 -10.97 -9.83
C ASP A 82 -6.15 -11.29 -10.89
N ASP A 83 -4.93 -10.79 -10.69
CA ASP A 83 -3.80 -11.04 -11.58
C ASP A 83 -3.02 -12.32 -11.23
N GLU A 84 -3.41 -13.00 -10.14
CA GLU A 84 -2.81 -14.26 -9.68
C GLU A 84 -1.28 -14.19 -9.49
N ALA A 85 -0.71 -13.01 -9.37
CA ALA A 85 0.73 -12.74 -9.41
C ALA A 85 1.41 -13.20 -10.72
N ARG A 86 0.68 -13.23 -11.84
CA ARG A 86 1.15 -13.69 -13.16
C ARG A 86 1.25 -12.54 -14.12
N ASN A 87 2.44 -12.39 -14.72
CA ASN A 87 2.72 -11.29 -15.66
C ASN A 87 1.77 -11.27 -16.86
N GLU A 88 1.51 -12.41 -17.47
CA GLU A 88 0.63 -12.55 -18.63
C GLU A 88 -0.83 -12.28 -18.30
N VAL A 89 -1.29 -12.64 -17.11
CA VAL A 89 -2.65 -12.31 -16.65
C VAL A 89 -2.77 -10.80 -16.40
N GLY A 90 -1.77 -10.18 -15.78
CA GLY A 90 -1.72 -8.74 -15.59
C GLY A 90 -1.78 -7.96 -16.91
N VAL A 91 -1.10 -8.44 -17.97
CA VAL A 91 -1.17 -7.85 -19.31
C VAL A 91 -2.59 -7.93 -19.89
N GLN A 92 -3.26 -9.08 -19.79
CA GLN A 92 -4.64 -9.26 -20.26
C GLN A 92 -5.61 -8.34 -19.51
N ILE A 93 -5.45 -8.25 -18.17
CA ILE A 93 -6.23 -7.35 -17.32
C ILE A 93 -6.03 -5.89 -17.73
N ALA A 94 -4.79 -5.45 -17.99
CA ALA A 94 -4.52 -4.09 -18.43
C ALA A 94 -5.30 -3.75 -19.70
N GLN A 95 -5.25 -4.62 -20.71
CA GLN A 95 -5.99 -4.44 -21.96
C GLN A 95 -7.51 -4.43 -21.75
N GLU A 96 -8.02 -5.28 -20.86
CA GLU A 96 -9.46 -5.30 -20.54
C GLU A 96 -9.90 -4.00 -19.83
N LEU A 97 -9.17 -3.57 -18.78
CA LEU A 97 -9.47 -2.37 -18.02
C LEU A 97 -9.46 -1.11 -18.91
N ILE A 98 -8.51 -1.03 -19.85
CA ILE A 98 -8.36 0.10 -20.77
C ILE A 98 -9.47 0.07 -21.82
N ASN A 99 -9.57 -1.03 -22.58
CA ASN A 99 -10.35 -1.05 -23.84
C ASN A 99 -11.84 -1.34 -23.62
N LYS A 100 -12.17 -2.23 -22.65
CA LYS A 100 -13.54 -2.66 -22.37
C LYS A 100 -14.16 -1.86 -21.24
N GLU A 101 -13.48 -1.79 -20.09
CA GLU A 101 -14.01 -1.14 -18.92
C GLU A 101 -13.86 0.39 -18.96
N ARG A 102 -12.86 0.90 -19.69
CA ARG A 102 -12.57 2.34 -19.87
C ARG A 102 -12.37 3.02 -18.52
N VAL A 103 -11.49 2.47 -17.70
CA VAL A 103 -11.14 3.02 -16.41
C VAL A 103 -10.39 4.35 -16.56
N VAL A 104 -10.56 5.27 -15.62
CA VAL A 104 -9.90 6.59 -15.66
C VAL A 104 -8.51 6.57 -15.02
N ALA A 105 -8.26 5.59 -14.15
CA ALA A 105 -6.99 5.30 -13.50
C ALA A 105 -6.98 3.84 -13.05
N THR A 106 -5.81 3.29 -12.72
CA THR A 106 -5.67 1.95 -12.13
C THR A 106 -4.87 2.03 -10.84
N LEU A 107 -5.40 1.41 -9.78
CA LEU A 107 -4.75 1.21 -8.50
C LEU A 107 -4.37 -0.26 -8.38
N GLY A 108 -3.19 -0.54 -7.81
CA GLY A 108 -2.82 -1.94 -7.61
C GLY A 108 -1.34 -2.21 -7.72
N PHE A 109 -1.06 -3.32 -8.39
CA PHE A 109 0.23 -3.92 -8.60
C PHE A 109 0.96 -4.23 -7.28
N ILE A 110 0.88 -5.50 -6.92
CA ILE A 110 1.57 -6.07 -5.75
C ILE A 110 2.94 -6.59 -6.17
N ASN A 111 2.99 -7.34 -7.27
CA ASN A 111 4.19 -7.99 -7.76
C ASN A 111 4.91 -7.14 -8.80
N THR A 112 6.20 -6.89 -8.59
CA THR A 112 7.05 -6.08 -9.47
C THR A 112 7.01 -6.57 -10.92
N GLY A 113 7.06 -7.90 -11.16
CA GLY A 113 6.99 -8.45 -12.50
C GLY A 113 5.70 -8.13 -13.23
N VAL A 114 4.55 -8.21 -12.54
CA VAL A 114 3.23 -7.87 -13.10
C VAL A 114 3.16 -6.39 -13.45
N ALA A 115 3.64 -5.50 -12.57
CA ALA A 115 3.72 -4.06 -12.83
C ALA A 115 4.56 -3.78 -14.09
N LEU A 116 5.78 -4.30 -14.16
CA LEU A 116 6.71 -4.09 -15.29
C LEU A 116 6.16 -4.59 -16.62
N ALA A 117 5.42 -5.69 -16.61
CA ALA A 117 4.82 -6.26 -17.81
C ALA A 117 3.61 -5.47 -18.31
N SER A 118 2.82 -4.91 -17.39
CA SER A 118 1.48 -4.38 -17.68
C SER A 118 1.45 -2.87 -17.88
N GLN A 119 2.28 -2.11 -17.17
CA GLN A 119 2.11 -0.65 -17.08
C GLN A 119 2.39 0.10 -18.38
N ARG A 120 3.11 -0.51 -19.35
CA ARG A 120 3.29 0.09 -20.68
C ARG A 120 1.97 0.35 -21.39
N PHE A 121 0.97 -0.52 -21.23
CA PHE A 121 -0.35 -0.35 -21.85
C PHE A 121 -1.10 0.84 -21.30
N TYR A 122 -0.99 1.09 -20.00
CA TYR A 122 -1.55 2.28 -19.36
C TYR A 122 -0.80 3.56 -19.76
N GLN A 123 0.53 3.47 -19.88
CA GLN A 123 1.36 4.57 -20.37
C GLN A 123 0.94 4.99 -21.79
N GLU A 124 0.81 4.04 -22.71
CA GLU A 124 0.38 4.25 -24.10
C GLU A 124 -1.07 4.79 -24.19
N ALA A 125 -1.94 4.36 -23.25
CA ALA A 125 -3.33 4.82 -23.18
C ALA A 125 -3.50 6.14 -22.39
N GLU A 126 -2.41 6.72 -21.88
CA GLU A 126 -2.41 7.93 -21.06
C GLU A 126 -3.30 7.81 -19.79
N ILE A 127 -3.32 6.62 -19.19
CA ILE A 127 -4.10 6.32 -17.97
C ILE A 127 -3.16 6.26 -16.76
N PRO A 128 -3.36 7.12 -15.73
CA PRO A 128 -2.54 7.09 -14.52
C PRO A 128 -2.64 5.76 -13.77
N VAL A 129 -1.49 5.28 -13.30
CA VAL A 129 -1.34 4.07 -12.50
C VAL A 129 -0.72 4.43 -11.17
N PHE A 130 -1.30 3.89 -10.08
CA PHE A 130 -0.67 3.88 -8.76
C PHE A 130 -0.17 2.48 -8.42
N ASN A 131 1.14 2.35 -8.29
CA ASN A 131 1.75 1.16 -7.70
C ASN A 131 1.65 1.26 -6.17
N ASN A 132 0.67 0.55 -5.61
CA ASN A 132 0.38 0.62 -4.17
C ASN A 132 1.34 -0.24 -3.34
N VAL A 133 1.90 -1.31 -3.93
CA VAL A 133 2.69 -2.29 -3.20
C VAL A 133 3.97 -2.70 -3.95
N ALA A 134 3.95 -2.79 -5.29
CA ALA A 134 5.12 -3.15 -6.07
C ALA A 134 6.28 -2.14 -5.87
N THR A 135 7.44 -2.63 -5.45
CA THR A 135 8.54 -1.79 -4.94
C THR A 135 9.77 -1.70 -5.82
N GLY A 136 9.90 -2.56 -6.83
CA GLY A 136 11.08 -2.56 -7.71
C GLY A 136 11.48 -1.13 -8.15
N THR A 137 12.73 -0.76 -7.94
CA THR A 137 13.23 0.60 -8.19
C THR A 137 12.93 1.11 -9.59
N VAL A 138 12.96 0.22 -10.59
CA VAL A 138 12.77 0.58 -12.00
C VAL A 138 11.31 0.85 -12.41
N ILE A 139 10.32 0.54 -11.57
CA ILE A 139 8.88 0.64 -11.90
C ILE A 139 8.50 2.03 -12.38
N THR A 140 8.79 3.07 -11.61
CA THR A 140 8.46 4.46 -11.94
C THR A 140 9.45 5.08 -12.92
N GLN A 141 10.58 4.42 -13.19
CA GLN A 141 11.65 4.90 -14.06
C GLN A 141 11.55 4.39 -15.50
N GLN A 142 10.61 3.46 -15.79
CA GLN A 142 10.48 2.89 -17.16
C GLN A 142 10.23 3.96 -18.21
N PHE A 143 9.43 4.98 -17.89
CA PHE A 143 8.93 5.99 -18.83
C PHE A 143 9.38 7.41 -18.47
N THR A 144 10.50 7.55 -17.78
CA THR A 144 11.08 8.86 -17.48
C THR A 144 11.96 9.36 -18.61
N ALA A 145 12.16 10.69 -18.69
CA ALA A 145 13.06 11.30 -19.64
C ALA A 145 14.48 10.68 -19.57
N PRO A 146 15.20 10.53 -20.69
CA PRO A 146 14.83 10.94 -22.03
C PRO A 146 14.00 9.92 -22.83
N LYS A 147 13.58 8.79 -22.21
CA LYS A 147 12.86 7.72 -22.92
C LYS A 147 11.47 8.19 -23.35
N GLU A 148 10.75 8.84 -22.45
CA GLU A 148 9.42 9.38 -22.68
C GLU A 148 9.34 10.83 -22.19
N LYS A 149 8.45 11.63 -22.82
CA LYS A 149 8.22 13.02 -22.43
C LYS A 149 7.32 13.15 -21.19
N THR A 150 6.46 12.17 -20.98
CA THR A 150 5.48 12.12 -19.92
C THR A 150 5.45 10.74 -19.30
N ASN A 151 5.18 10.67 -18.01
CA ASN A 151 5.10 9.42 -17.27
C ASN A 151 3.75 9.35 -16.55
N TYR A 152 3.00 8.26 -16.76
CA TYR A 152 1.69 8.03 -16.12
C TYR A 152 1.78 7.06 -14.93
N ILE A 153 3.01 6.65 -14.54
CA ILE A 153 3.23 5.65 -13.51
C ILE A 153 3.65 6.31 -12.20
N PHE A 154 2.81 6.22 -11.19
CA PHE A 154 3.01 6.76 -9.86
C PHE A 154 3.17 5.63 -8.85
N ARG A 155 3.78 5.93 -7.68
CA ARG A 155 3.90 4.98 -6.58
C ARG A 155 3.70 5.66 -5.23
N ASN A 156 2.92 5.02 -4.36
CA ASN A 156 2.79 5.42 -2.95
C ASN A 156 3.26 4.33 -1.97
N ALA A 157 4.07 3.40 -2.46
CA ALA A 157 4.83 2.43 -1.68
C ALA A 157 6.29 2.90 -1.49
N ALA A 158 6.98 2.39 -0.48
CA ALA A 158 8.42 2.62 -0.34
C ALA A 158 9.19 1.78 -1.36
N SER A 159 9.89 2.43 -2.28
CA SER A 159 10.71 1.80 -3.33
C SER A 159 11.86 0.97 -2.74
N ASP A 160 12.37 0.00 -3.51
CA ASP A 160 13.52 -0.81 -3.10
C ASP A 160 14.80 0.02 -2.98
N ASN A 161 14.93 1.16 -3.70
CA ASN A 161 16.01 2.12 -3.46
C ASN A 161 15.94 2.83 -2.09
N ILE A 162 14.82 2.70 -1.36
CA ILE A 162 14.67 3.11 0.04
C ILE A 162 14.83 1.91 0.96
N GLN A 163 14.16 0.80 0.68
CA GLN A 163 14.15 -0.36 1.57
C GLN A 163 15.52 -1.04 1.66
N ALA A 164 16.23 -1.26 0.55
CA ALA A 164 17.51 -1.95 0.56
C ALA A 164 18.58 -1.18 1.35
N PRO A 165 18.77 0.14 1.18
CA PRO A 165 19.66 0.92 2.07
C PRO A 165 19.24 0.86 3.55
N MET A 166 17.94 0.88 3.86
CA MET A 166 17.47 0.73 5.24
C MET A 166 17.85 -0.64 5.83
N ILE A 167 17.61 -1.73 5.09
CA ILE A 167 17.96 -3.09 5.51
C ILE A 167 19.45 -3.20 5.81
N VAL A 168 20.28 -2.66 4.93
CA VAL A 168 21.74 -2.65 5.10
C VAL A 168 22.16 -1.77 6.27
N GLU A 169 21.56 -0.59 6.43
CA GLU A 169 21.83 0.29 7.57
C GLU A 169 21.52 -0.40 8.90
N GLU A 170 20.36 -1.06 8.98
CA GLU A 170 19.97 -1.82 10.17
C GLU A 170 20.92 -2.97 10.48
N ALA A 171 21.24 -3.78 9.47
CA ALA A 171 22.07 -4.97 9.67
C ALA A 171 23.56 -4.61 9.92
N ILE A 172 24.12 -3.74 9.08
CA ILE A 172 25.57 -3.51 9.07
C ILE A 172 25.97 -2.38 10.03
N THR A 173 25.28 -1.24 9.97
CA THR A 173 25.67 -0.08 10.78
C THR A 173 25.13 -0.16 12.20
N ARG A 174 23.80 -0.42 12.34
CA ARG A 174 23.16 -0.38 13.64
C ARG A 174 23.44 -1.62 14.48
N ARG A 175 23.34 -2.82 13.89
CA ARG A 175 23.58 -4.10 14.59
C ARG A 175 25.01 -4.61 14.50
N GLY A 176 25.82 -4.07 13.61
CA GLY A 176 27.24 -4.34 13.53
C GLY A 176 27.61 -5.68 12.89
N PHE A 177 26.69 -6.36 12.16
CA PHE A 177 27.00 -7.58 11.44
C PHE A 177 28.05 -7.34 10.35
N LYS A 178 28.86 -8.36 10.06
CA LYS A 178 30.01 -8.24 9.15
C LYS A 178 29.96 -9.19 7.96
N LYS A 179 29.18 -10.25 8.06
CA LYS A 179 29.12 -11.36 7.10
C LYS A 179 27.69 -11.62 6.64
N PRO A 180 27.05 -10.66 5.92
CA PRO A 180 25.69 -10.87 5.45
C PRO A 180 25.64 -11.94 4.36
N ALA A 181 24.64 -12.82 4.41
CA ALA A 181 24.20 -13.63 3.28
C ALA A 181 22.91 -13.05 2.69
N ILE A 182 22.73 -13.09 1.37
CA ILE A 182 21.51 -12.68 0.69
C ILE A 182 20.75 -13.91 0.24
N LEU A 183 19.47 -14.02 0.59
CA LEU A 183 18.54 -15.03 0.07
C LEU A 183 17.38 -14.30 -0.61
N ALA A 184 17.25 -14.46 -1.95
CA ALA A 184 16.25 -13.76 -2.75
C ALA A 184 15.48 -14.73 -3.65
N ASP A 185 14.18 -14.43 -3.87
CA ASP A 185 13.38 -15.25 -4.79
C ASP A 185 13.76 -15.04 -6.26
N SER A 186 13.33 -15.96 -7.13
CA SER A 186 13.66 -15.96 -8.56
C SER A 186 12.83 -15.01 -9.40
N THR A 187 11.87 -14.28 -8.81
CA THR A 187 11.03 -13.31 -9.54
C THR A 187 11.77 -11.99 -9.81
N ASN A 188 11.18 -11.13 -10.65
CA ASN A 188 11.70 -9.77 -10.83
C ASN A 188 11.88 -9.03 -9.49
N TYR A 189 10.94 -9.21 -8.55
CA TYR A 189 11.01 -8.59 -7.22
C TYR A 189 12.27 -9.03 -6.45
N GLY A 190 12.45 -10.34 -6.29
CA GLY A 190 13.61 -10.86 -5.56
C GLY A 190 14.93 -10.51 -6.20
N GLN A 191 15.04 -10.60 -7.54
CA GLN A 191 16.31 -10.36 -8.22
C GLN A 191 16.69 -8.86 -8.26
N LEU A 192 15.74 -7.95 -8.50
CA LEU A 192 15.99 -6.50 -8.43
C LEU A 192 16.30 -6.06 -6.99
N GLY A 193 15.58 -6.61 -5.99
CA GLY A 193 15.86 -6.33 -4.58
C GLY A 193 17.23 -6.84 -4.14
N ARG A 194 17.67 -8.01 -4.64
CA ARG A 194 19.03 -8.51 -4.46
C ARG A 194 20.08 -7.53 -4.99
N GLU A 195 19.88 -7.04 -6.22
CA GLU A 195 20.78 -6.04 -6.82
C GLU A 195 20.85 -4.74 -6.03
N ASP A 196 19.72 -4.27 -5.52
CA ASP A 196 19.67 -3.07 -4.68
C ASP A 196 20.33 -3.31 -3.30
N LEU A 197 20.21 -4.53 -2.70
CA LEU A 197 20.97 -4.91 -1.50
C LEU A 197 22.48 -4.95 -1.76
N GLU A 198 22.92 -5.55 -2.86
CA GLU A 198 24.34 -5.62 -3.24
C GLU A 198 24.93 -4.22 -3.42
N LYS A 199 24.19 -3.30 -4.07
CA LYS A 199 24.61 -1.88 -4.19
C LYS A 199 24.70 -1.19 -2.83
N ALA A 200 23.70 -1.41 -1.96
CA ALA A 200 23.70 -0.80 -0.62
C ALA A 200 24.84 -1.34 0.26
N LEU A 201 25.12 -2.64 0.20
CA LEU A 201 26.28 -3.25 0.87
C LEU A 201 27.60 -2.70 0.35
N ALA A 202 27.76 -2.59 -0.97
CA ALA A 202 28.95 -2.03 -1.60
C ALA A 202 29.20 -0.58 -1.17
N ALA A 203 28.14 0.23 -1.02
CA ALA A 203 28.24 1.59 -0.49
C ALA A 203 28.75 1.65 0.97
N LYS A 204 28.64 0.55 1.72
CA LYS A 204 29.21 0.40 3.07
C LYS A 204 30.56 -0.34 3.08
N GLY A 205 31.12 -0.66 1.91
CA GLY A 205 32.37 -1.42 1.79
C GLY A 205 32.23 -2.88 2.21
N VAL A 206 31.02 -3.44 2.24
CA VAL A 206 30.71 -4.82 2.62
C VAL A 206 30.29 -5.62 1.40
N LYS A 207 30.62 -6.91 1.37
CA LYS A 207 30.12 -7.88 0.38
C LYS A 207 29.37 -8.99 1.07
N ALA A 208 28.33 -9.49 0.43
CA ALA A 208 27.68 -10.71 0.89
C ALA A 208 28.66 -11.88 0.82
N VAL A 209 28.67 -12.71 1.89
CA VAL A 209 29.50 -13.93 1.95
C VAL A 209 28.87 -15.09 1.18
N ALA A 210 27.54 -15.05 0.98
CA ALA A 210 26.80 -15.94 0.11
C ALA A 210 25.62 -15.18 -0.50
N THR A 211 25.28 -15.52 -1.75
CA THR A 211 24.09 -15.00 -2.43
C THR A 211 23.34 -16.18 -3.03
N GLU A 212 22.17 -16.44 -2.50
CA GLU A 212 21.37 -17.61 -2.81
C GLU A 212 20.02 -17.23 -3.43
N LYS A 213 19.58 -18.07 -4.37
CA LYS A 213 18.28 -17.93 -5.02
C LYS A 213 17.38 -19.10 -4.65
N PHE A 214 16.10 -18.82 -4.44
CA PHE A 214 15.04 -19.82 -4.29
C PHE A 214 13.86 -19.49 -5.23
N ASN A 215 13.01 -20.47 -5.49
CA ASN A 215 11.86 -20.28 -6.36
C ASN A 215 10.60 -20.06 -5.56
N ILE A 216 9.62 -19.42 -6.16
CA ILE A 216 8.26 -19.35 -5.61
C ILE A 216 7.73 -20.78 -5.48
N LYS A 217 7.11 -21.06 -4.33
CA LYS A 217 6.60 -22.37 -3.88
C LYS A 217 7.69 -23.36 -3.43
N ASP A 218 8.95 -22.98 -3.33
CA ASP A 218 9.94 -23.79 -2.65
C ASP A 218 9.57 -23.92 -1.17
N THR A 219 9.56 -25.15 -0.65
CA THR A 219 9.20 -25.49 0.73
C THR A 219 10.40 -25.92 1.57
N ASP A 220 11.57 -26.08 0.96
CA ASP A 220 12.82 -26.46 1.63
C ASP A 220 13.96 -25.54 1.19
N MET A 221 14.52 -24.83 2.14
CA MET A 221 15.65 -23.91 1.96
C MET A 221 16.96 -24.46 2.51
N THR A 222 17.01 -25.77 2.83
CA THR A 222 18.16 -26.40 3.51
C THR A 222 19.47 -26.19 2.76
N ALA A 223 19.48 -26.39 1.44
CA ALA A 223 20.70 -26.24 0.63
C ALA A 223 21.24 -24.81 0.66
N GLN A 224 20.38 -23.81 0.47
CA GLN A 224 20.74 -22.37 0.51
C GLN A 224 21.25 -21.97 1.91
N LEU A 225 20.57 -22.43 2.95
CA LEU A 225 20.94 -22.14 4.34
C LEU A 225 22.28 -22.81 4.74
N LEU A 226 22.55 -24.03 4.29
CA LEU A 226 23.83 -24.70 4.53
C LEU A 226 24.98 -23.91 3.87
N ARG A 227 24.84 -23.49 2.61
CA ARG A 227 25.87 -22.67 1.94
C ARG A 227 26.12 -21.35 2.65
N ALA A 228 25.07 -20.66 3.10
CA ALA A 228 25.19 -19.43 3.88
C ALA A 228 25.90 -19.70 5.22
N LYS A 229 25.56 -20.79 5.90
CA LYS A 229 26.20 -21.22 7.17
C LYS A 229 27.67 -21.54 6.98
N GLU A 230 28.02 -22.32 5.96
CA GLU A 230 29.38 -22.69 5.62
C GLU A 230 30.25 -21.49 5.24
N ALA A 231 29.66 -20.47 4.58
CA ALA A 231 30.30 -19.19 4.32
C ALA A 231 30.48 -18.33 5.58
N GLY A 232 29.95 -18.77 6.72
CA GLY A 232 30.07 -18.10 8.02
C GLY A 232 29.19 -16.86 8.14
N ALA A 233 28.03 -16.84 7.51
CA ALA A 233 27.09 -15.73 7.60
C ALA A 233 26.63 -15.49 9.04
N ASP A 234 26.60 -14.22 9.45
CA ASP A 234 26.16 -13.76 10.77
C ASP A 234 24.78 -13.06 10.74
N VAL A 235 24.24 -12.81 9.53
CA VAL A 235 22.90 -12.27 9.26
C VAL A 235 22.42 -12.73 7.90
N ILE A 236 21.12 -12.95 7.74
CA ILE A 236 20.49 -13.19 6.45
C ILE A 236 19.70 -11.95 6.05
N LEU A 237 19.99 -11.42 4.85
CA LEU A 237 19.23 -10.35 4.19
C LEU A 237 18.30 -10.98 3.16
N THR A 238 17.01 -10.58 3.12
CA THR A 238 16.04 -11.23 2.22
C THR A 238 15.25 -10.28 1.36
N TYR A 239 15.01 -10.75 0.11
CA TYR A 239 13.96 -10.26 -0.78
C TYR A 239 13.17 -11.46 -1.31
N GLY A 240 11.92 -11.60 -0.91
CA GLY A 240 11.06 -12.73 -1.29
C GLY A 240 9.64 -12.52 -0.81
N ILE A 241 8.79 -13.52 -1.06
CA ILE A 241 7.38 -13.51 -0.66
C ILE A 241 7.21 -14.25 0.67
N GLY A 242 6.18 -13.87 1.43
CA GLY A 242 5.97 -14.33 2.81
C GLY A 242 6.00 -15.84 3.05
N PRO A 243 5.33 -16.69 2.24
CA PRO A 243 5.36 -18.12 2.44
C PRO A 243 6.76 -18.74 2.34
N GLU A 244 7.56 -18.35 1.35
CA GLU A 244 8.91 -18.83 1.13
C GLU A 244 9.88 -18.27 2.19
N LEU A 245 9.70 -17.02 2.60
CA LEU A 245 10.48 -16.44 3.71
C LEU A 245 10.26 -17.20 5.01
N ALA A 246 9.04 -17.69 5.26
CA ALA A 246 8.76 -18.54 6.42
C ALA A 246 9.53 -19.85 6.37
N GLN A 247 9.77 -20.43 5.18
CA GLN A 247 10.61 -21.62 5.03
C GLN A 247 12.09 -21.33 5.34
N ILE A 248 12.57 -20.10 5.12
CA ILE A 248 13.91 -19.70 5.58
C ILE A 248 13.97 -19.74 7.11
N ALA A 249 13.04 -19.12 7.82
CA ALA A 249 13.00 -19.10 9.28
C ALA A 249 12.86 -20.53 9.87
N ASN A 250 11.96 -21.33 9.30
CA ASN A 250 11.74 -22.72 9.72
C ASN A 250 12.96 -23.60 9.42
N GLY A 251 13.61 -23.38 8.28
CA GLY A 251 14.85 -24.09 7.91
C GLY A 251 16.01 -23.77 8.84
N GLN A 252 16.17 -22.51 9.26
CA GLN A 252 17.16 -22.11 10.27
C GLN A 252 16.94 -22.87 11.59
N ALA A 253 15.68 -22.94 12.05
CA ALA A 253 15.33 -23.67 13.27
C ALA A 253 15.64 -25.16 13.14
N LYS A 254 15.28 -25.79 12.01
CA LYS A 254 15.56 -27.22 11.72
C LYS A 254 17.05 -27.51 11.71
N LEU A 255 17.88 -26.57 11.22
CA LEU A 255 19.35 -26.73 11.17
C LEU A 255 20.02 -26.37 12.50
N GLY A 256 19.30 -25.97 13.53
CA GLY A 256 19.85 -25.44 14.78
C GLY A 256 20.80 -24.26 14.54
N TRP A 257 20.56 -23.48 13.49
CA TRP A 257 21.39 -22.34 13.13
C TRP A 257 20.52 -21.08 13.04
N LYS A 258 20.48 -20.32 14.11
CA LYS A 258 19.65 -19.12 14.20
C LYS A 258 20.53 -17.87 14.12
N VAL A 259 20.58 -17.24 12.95
CA VAL A 259 21.11 -15.89 12.75
C VAL A 259 19.95 -14.92 12.47
N PRO A 260 20.11 -13.63 12.77
CA PRO A 260 19.05 -12.66 12.51
C PRO A 260 18.60 -12.62 11.05
N LEU A 261 17.30 -12.40 10.87
CA LEU A 261 16.66 -12.23 9.57
C LEU A 261 16.25 -10.75 9.42
N VAL A 262 16.86 -10.07 8.46
CA VAL A 262 16.54 -8.67 8.12
C VAL A 262 16.17 -8.64 6.65
N GLY A 263 14.99 -8.11 6.32
CA GLY A 263 14.53 -8.20 4.93
C GLY A 263 13.57 -7.10 4.55
N SER A 264 13.03 -7.22 3.35
CA SER A 264 12.01 -6.30 2.88
C SER A 264 10.71 -6.42 3.67
N TRP A 265 9.83 -5.49 3.49
CA TRP A 265 8.54 -5.40 4.20
C TRP A 265 7.66 -6.65 4.11
N THR A 266 7.92 -7.57 3.17
CA THR A 266 7.21 -8.85 3.01
C THR A 266 7.33 -9.77 4.23
N LEU A 267 8.30 -9.55 5.11
CA LEU A 267 8.38 -10.20 6.41
C LEU A 267 7.22 -9.80 7.36
N SER A 268 6.46 -8.75 7.03
CA SER A 268 5.25 -8.35 7.78
C SER A 268 3.97 -9.04 7.31
N MET A 269 4.02 -9.84 6.25
CA MET A 269 2.84 -10.54 5.73
C MET A 269 2.34 -11.59 6.74
N SER A 270 1.01 -11.72 6.88
CA SER A 270 0.43 -12.77 7.71
C SER A 270 0.89 -14.16 7.29
N SER A 271 1.08 -14.40 5.98
CA SER A 271 1.60 -15.66 5.46
C SER A 271 3.03 -16.00 5.94
N PHE A 272 3.89 -14.98 6.18
CA PHE A 272 5.16 -15.19 6.84
C PHE A 272 4.95 -15.48 8.33
N ILE A 273 4.27 -14.57 9.03
CA ILE A 273 4.11 -14.61 10.49
C ILE A 273 3.43 -15.91 10.94
N ASP A 274 2.34 -16.31 10.28
CA ASP A 274 1.56 -17.48 10.67
C ASP A 274 2.29 -18.80 10.34
N THR A 275 3.02 -18.85 9.23
CA THR A 275 3.76 -20.06 8.81
C THR A 275 5.07 -20.24 9.57
N ALA A 276 5.79 -19.16 9.84
CA ALA A 276 7.03 -19.20 10.62
C ALA A 276 6.76 -19.33 12.13
N ALA A 277 5.60 -18.85 12.59
CA ALA A 277 5.23 -18.81 14.02
C ALA A 277 6.40 -18.26 14.88
N ALA A 278 6.75 -18.91 15.98
CA ALA A 278 7.85 -18.47 16.83
C ALA A 278 9.23 -18.45 16.15
N ASN A 279 9.41 -19.16 15.03
CA ASN A 279 10.66 -19.11 14.26
C ASN A 279 10.84 -17.78 13.53
N GLY A 280 9.75 -17.06 13.26
CA GLY A 280 9.75 -15.74 12.65
C GLY A 280 10.00 -14.58 13.61
N ASP A 281 9.95 -14.83 14.93
CA ASP A 281 10.18 -13.79 15.91
C ASP A 281 11.60 -13.22 15.83
N GLY A 282 11.69 -11.89 15.89
CA GLY A 282 12.93 -11.14 15.71
C GLY A 282 13.28 -10.80 14.27
N ALA A 283 12.46 -11.21 13.26
CA ALA A 283 12.62 -10.76 11.88
C ALA A 283 12.32 -9.26 11.79
N VAL A 284 13.21 -8.50 11.12
CA VAL A 284 13.15 -7.04 11.04
C VAL A 284 12.98 -6.57 9.60
N MET A 285 12.14 -5.55 9.41
CA MET A 285 11.80 -5.04 8.08
C MET A 285 11.41 -3.56 8.10
N PRO A 286 11.63 -2.79 6.99
CA PRO A 286 11.04 -1.47 6.81
C PRO A 286 9.51 -1.53 6.76
N GLN A 287 8.84 -0.54 7.34
CA GLN A 287 7.37 -0.42 7.35
C GLN A 287 6.94 1.02 7.10
N THR A 288 6.03 1.25 6.17
CA THR A 288 5.36 2.55 5.99
C THR A 288 4.16 2.71 6.94
N PHE A 289 3.63 1.59 7.42
CA PHE A 289 2.52 1.57 8.36
C PHE A 289 2.59 0.31 9.23
N ILE A 290 2.56 0.50 10.54
CA ILE A 290 2.36 -0.56 11.53
C ILE A 290 0.93 -0.41 12.07
N GLN A 291 0.21 -1.51 12.27
CA GLN A 291 -1.17 -1.50 12.79
C GLN A 291 -1.20 -1.05 14.26
N MET A 292 -0.90 0.25 14.47
CA MET A 292 -0.91 0.92 15.78
C MET A 292 -1.78 2.17 15.72
N PRO A 293 -2.73 2.35 16.67
CA PRO A 293 -3.63 3.51 16.71
C PRO A 293 -2.94 4.74 17.34
N ASN A 294 -1.74 5.07 16.86
CA ASN A 294 -0.89 6.15 17.41
C ASN A 294 -1.25 7.57 16.95
N THR A 295 -2.20 7.69 16.01
CA THR A 295 -2.85 8.96 15.64
C THR A 295 -4.35 8.76 15.51
N ALA A 296 -5.15 9.84 15.61
CA ALA A 296 -6.60 9.78 15.43
C ALA A 296 -7.00 9.18 14.05
N LYS A 297 -6.30 9.58 12.99
CA LYS A 297 -6.53 9.08 11.62
C LYS A 297 -6.25 7.58 11.51
N ARG A 298 -5.12 7.10 12.04
CA ARG A 298 -4.76 5.68 12.04
C ARG A 298 -5.73 4.85 12.88
N LYS A 299 -6.13 5.36 14.05
CA LYS A 299 -7.14 4.71 14.89
C LYS A 299 -8.45 4.53 14.12
N ALA A 300 -8.97 5.60 13.54
CA ALA A 300 -10.22 5.56 12.77
C ALA A 300 -10.15 4.58 11.60
N PHE A 301 -9.04 4.57 10.84
CA PHE A 301 -8.81 3.62 9.73
C PHE A 301 -8.79 2.17 10.23
N ILE A 302 -8.04 1.88 11.30
CA ILE A 302 -7.93 0.52 11.86
C ILE A 302 -9.32 0.03 12.31
N GLU A 303 -10.06 0.84 13.06
CA GLU A 303 -11.41 0.51 13.55
C GLU A 303 -12.39 0.29 12.38
N ALA A 304 -12.35 1.16 11.37
CA ALA A 304 -13.20 1.03 10.19
C ALA A 304 -12.88 -0.24 9.38
N TYR A 305 -11.59 -0.56 9.20
CA TYR A 305 -11.15 -1.77 8.51
C TYR A 305 -11.61 -3.03 9.27
N GLN A 306 -11.36 -3.07 10.59
CA GLN A 306 -11.77 -4.18 11.44
C GLN A 306 -13.28 -4.41 11.41
N ALA A 307 -14.07 -3.34 11.47
CA ALA A 307 -15.52 -3.42 11.41
C ALA A 307 -16.02 -3.90 10.04
N ALA A 308 -15.45 -3.40 8.94
CA ALA A 308 -15.86 -3.73 7.58
C ALA A 308 -15.53 -5.20 7.22
N TYR A 309 -14.36 -5.69 7.63
CA TYR A 309 -13.85 -7.00 7.24
C TYR A 309 -13.89 -8.07 8.35
N LYS A 310 -14.42 -7.72 9.52
CA LYS A 310 -14.59 -8.61 10.68
C LYS A 310 -13.30 -9.33 11.07
N THR A 311 -12.19 -8.59 11.13
CA THR A 311 -10.86 -9.10 11.44
C THR A 311 -10.15 -8.18 12.42
N GLU A 312 -9.47 -8.74 13.41
CA GLU A 312 -8.66 -7.97 14.35
C GLU A 312 -7.28 -7.61 13.77
N ARG A 313 -6.76 -8.47 12.88
CA ARG A 313 -5.43 -8.30 12.26
C ARG A 313 -5.57 -8.17 10.76
N MET A 314 -5.05 -7.08 10.20
CA MET A 314 -4.90 -6.93 8.76
C MET A 314 -3.84 -7.93 8.25
N PRO A 315 -4.11 -8.71 7.18
CA PRO A 315 -3.11 -9.63 6.63
C PRO A 315 -1.83 -8.93 6.15
N SER A 316 -1.93 -7.68 5.68
CA SER A 316 -0.82 -6.79 5.36
C SER A 316 -1.21 -5.33 5.66
N PRO A 317 -0.90 -4.82 6.86
CA PRO A 317 -1.27 -3.45 7.25
C PRO A 317 -0.74 -2.37 6.31
N VAL A 318 0.50 -2.51 5.83
CA VAL A 318 1.11 -1.56 4.86
C VAL A 318 0.31 -1.49 3.56
N SER A 319 -0.10 -2.65 3.04
CA SER A 319 -0.85 -2.71 1.78
C SER A 319 -2.25 -2.12 1.91
N ALA A 320 -2.93 -2.37 3.04
CA ALA A 320 -4.24 -1.78 3.34
C ALA A 320 -4.16 -0.25 3.42
N ALA A 321 -3.19 0.28 4.16
CA ALA A 321 -2.99 1.72 4.33
C ALA A 321 -2.64 2.42 3.01
N GLN A 322 -1.74 1.83 2.22
CA GLN A 322 -1.34 2.37 0.92
C GLN A 322 -2.48 2.31 -0.11
N GLY A 323 -3.28 1.22 -0.11
CA GLY A 323 -4.49 1.13 -0.93
C GLY A 323 -5.49 2.23 -0.59
N TYR A 324 -5.73 2.47 0.70
CA TYR A 324 -6.61 3.55 1.17
C TYR A 324 -6.10 4.92 0.72
N ASP A 325 -4.83 5.23 0.95
CA ASP A 325 -4.23 6.53 0.62
C ASP A 325 -4.17 6.81 -0.88
N SER A 326 -3.99 5.78 -1.73
CA SER A 326 -3.99 5.97 -3.18
C SER A 326 -5.31 6.51 -3.72
N VAL A 327 -6.43 6.08 -3.13
CA VAL A 327 -7.76 6.60 -3.50
C VAL A 327 -7.90 8.06 -3.08
N LEU A 328 -7.38 8.44 -1.91
CA LEU A 328 -7.40 9.83 -1.47
C LEU A 328 -6.60 10.73 -2.41
N LEU A 329 -5.38 10.31 -2.80
CA LEU A 329 -4.52 11.02 -3.74
C LEU A 329 -5.17 11.16 -5.12
N LEU A 330 -5.70 10.06 -5.66
CA LEU A 330 -6.41 10.07 -6.94
C LEU A 330 -7.65 10.98 -6.92
N THR A 331 -8.41 10.93 -5.84
CA THR A 331 -9.61 11.77 -5.64
C THR A 331 -9.27 13.25 -5.60
N ALA A 332 -8.21 13.62 -4.87
CA ALA A 332 -7.72 15.01 -4.82
C ALA A 332 -7.30 15.48 -6.22
N ALA A 333 -6.59 14.66 -6.97
CA ALA A 333 -6.17 14.98 -8.34
C ALA A 333 -7.36 15.13 -9.30
N ILE A 334 -8.35 14.24 -9.25
CA ILE A 334 -9.57 14.35 -10.10
C ILE A 334 -10.35 15.62 -9.75
N LYS A 335 -10.48 15.96 -8.47
CA LYS A 335 -11.14 17.22 -8.03
C LYS A 335 -10.38 18.44 -8.54
N GLN A 336 -9.06 18.50 -8.39
CA GLN A 336 -8.22 19.58 -8.88
C GLN A 336 -8.27 19.72 -10.40
N ALA A 337 -8.23 18.59 -11.13
CA ALA A 337 -8.34 18.55 -12.58
C ALA A 337 -9.72 18.98 -13.10
N GLY A 338 -10.77 18.87 -12.28
CA GLY A 338 -12.16 19.04 -12.69
C GLY A 338 -12.57 18.09 -13.82
N SER A 339 -11.88 16.96 -13.97
CA SER A 339 -11.96 16.09 -15.14
C SER A 339 -11.56 14.66 -14.79
N THR A 340 -12.05 13.71 -15.60
CA THR A 340 -11.62 12.30 -15.58
C THR A 340 -10.69 11.94 -16.75
N ASP A 341 -10.19 12.93 -17.48
CA ASP A 341 -9.18 12.75 -18.53
C ASP A 341 -7.82 12.38 -17.91
N GLY A 342 -7.18 11.34 -18.42
CA GLY A 342 -5.95 10.81 -17.81
C GLY A 342 -4.78 11.80 -17.83
N ARG A 343 -4.63 12.63 -18.88
CA ARG A 343 -3.59 13.67 -18.95
C ARG A 343 -3.80 14.72 -17.88
N LYS A 344 -5.04 15.19 -17.71
CA LYS A 344 -5.37 16.18 -16.70
C LYS A 344 -5.21 15.64 -15.28
N ILE A 345 -5.54 14.36 -15.05
CA ILE A 345 -5.30 13.70 -13.76
C ILE A 345 -3.79 13.61 -13.48
N ARG A 346 -2.97 13.21 -14.45
CA ARG A 346 -1.51 13.18 -14.32
C ARG A 346 -0.95 14.56 -13.98
N GLU A 347 -1.33 15.59 -14.73
CA GLU A 347 -0.90 16.98 -14.47
C GLU A 347 -1.30 17.47 -13.08
N ALA A 348 -2.51 17.12 -12.64
CA ALA A 348 -2.97 17.43 -11.29
C ALA A 348 -2.18 16.69 -10.20
N LEU A 349 -1.81 15.43 -10.43
CA LEU A 349 -0.95 14.66 -9.50
C LEU A 349 0.44 15.29 -9.38
N GLU A 350 1.07 15.64 -10.50
CA GLU A 350 2.40 16.29 -10.53
C GLU A 350 2.41 17.69 -9.90
N ASN A 351 1.25 18.32 -9.78
CA ASN A 351 1.07 19.68 -9.25
C ASN A 351 0.01 19.76 -8.15
N LEU A 352 -0.16 18.73 -7.34
CA LEU A 352 -1.21 18.67 -6.34
C LEU A 352 -1.09 19.83 -5.34
N GLN A 353 -2.15 20.66 -5.22
CA GLN A 353 -2.12 21.88 -4.40
C GLN A 353 -2.57 21.62 -2.96
N GLU A 354 -3.61 20.81 -2.77
CA GLU A 354 -4.08 20.50 -1.42
C GLU A 354 -3.20 19.46 -0.76
N LYS A 355 -3.09 19.58 0.58
CA LYS A 355 -2.49 18.52 1.38
C LYS A 355 -3.48 17.38 1.55
N VAL A 356 -3.05 16.17 1.28
CA VAL A 356 -3.85 14.97 1.46
C VAL A 356 -3.44 14.28 2.75
N GLU A 357 -4.32 14.31 3.74
CA GLU A 357 -4.11 13.60 5.00
C GLU A 357 -4.39 12.11 4.81
N GLY A 358 -3.36 11.34 4.59
CA GLY A 358 -3.39 9.89 4.48
C GLY A 358 -3.29 9.19 5.82
N VAL A 359 -3.28 7.86 5.77
CA VAL A 359 -3.07 6.96 6.91
C VAL A 359 -1.58 6.65 7.08
N VAL A 360 -0.86 6.53 5.97
CA VAL A 360 0.60 6.36 5.97
C VAL A 360 1.27 7.66 6.42
N THR A 361 0.94 8.77 5.77
CA THR A 361 1.51 10.09 6.00
C THR A 361 0.57 11.19 5.50
N THR A 362 0.89 12.44 5.79
CA THR A 362 0.30 13.59 5.08
C THR A 362 1.11 13.84 3.81
N TYR A 363 0.44 13.83 2.67
CA TYR A 363 1.04 14.10 1.36
C TYR A 363 0.94 15.59 1.04
N ASP A 364 2.07 16.26 0.92
CA ASP A 364 2.19 17.68 0.56
C ASP A 364 2.99 17.80 -0.72
N ARG A 365 2.32 17.90 -1.86
CA ARG A 365 2.93 17.87 -3.20
C ARG A 365 3.84 16.64 -3.37
N PRO A 366 3.30 15.43 -3.23
CA PRO A 366 4.13 14.22 -3.18
C PRO A 366 4.81 13.90 -4.50
N PHE A 367 4.28 14.41 -5.61
CA PHE A 367 4.77 14.15 -6.95
C PHE A 367 5.17 15.42 -7.68
N THR A 368 6.10 15.29 -8.61
CA THR A 368 6.49 16.29 -9.60
C THR A 368 6.64 15.61 -10.97
N ALA A 369 6.78 16.36 -12.05
CA ALA A 369 7.01 15.80 -13.38
C ALA A 369 8.28 14.90 -13.48
N SER A 370 9.24 15.06 -12.57
CA SER A 370 10.47 14.26 -12.51
C SER A 370 10.51 13.23 -11.39
N ASP A 371 9.56 13.28 -10.46
CA ASP A 371 9.52 12.38 -9.29
C ASP A 371 8.08 11.90 -9.03
N HIS A 372 7.82 10.65 -9.37
CA HIS A 372 6.53 10.00 -9.18
C HIS A 372 6.48 9.08 -7.94
N GLU A 373 7.37 9.31 -6.97
CA GLU A 373 7.41 8.59 -5.69
C GLU A 373 6.75 9.41 -4.59
N ALA A 374 5.70 8.92 -3.98
CA ALA A 374 5.06 9.64 -2.85
C ALA A 374 5.80 9.46 -1.53
N ILE A 375 6.62 8.41 -1.40
CA ILE A 375 7.33 8.05 -0.18
C ILE A 375 8.81 8.36 -0.33
N SER A 376 9.38 9.07 0.64
CA SER A 376 10.80 9.34 0.77
C SER A 376 11.42 8.56 1.94
N ALA A 377 12.74 8.45 1.97
CA ALA A 377 13.49 7.62 2.91
C ALA A 377 13.25 7.97 4.41
N ASN A 378 12.74 9.17 4.72
CA ASN A 378 12.43 9.57 6.09
C ASN A 378 11.06 9.05 6.60
N ILE A 379 10.20 8.49 5.74
CA ILE A 379 8.84 8.06 6.13
C ILE A 379 8.84 6.66 6.73
N PRO A 380 9.45 5.62 6.11
CA PRO A 380 9.42 4.29 6.69
C PRO A 380 10.17 4.22 8.02
N VAL A 381 9.69 3.34 8.87
CA VAL A 381 10.28 2.97 10.17
C VAL A 381 10.63 1.48 10.16
N PHE A 382 11.37 0.99 11.16
CA PHE A 382 11.59 -0.43 11.29
C PHE A 382 10.50 -1.09 12.13
N GLY A 383 9.95 -2.18 11.59
CA GLY A 383 9.14 -3.14 12.31
C GLY A 383 9.95 -4.38 12.69
N VAL A 384 9.53 -5.04 13.75
CA VAL A 384 10.03 -6.36 14.16
C VAL A 384 8.85 -7.29 14.44
N VAL A 385 8.97 -8.54 14.02
CA VAL A 385 7.98 -9.57 14.38
C VAL A 385 8.22 -9.98 15.84
N LYS A 386 7.16 -9.88 16.64
CA LYS A 386 7.16 -10.27 18.05
C LYS A 386 5.79 -10.84 18.41
N ASP A 387 5.77 -12.05 18.97
CA ASP A 387 4.54 -12.70 19.42
C ASP A 387 3.43 -12.72 18.36
N GLY A 388 3.78 -13.04 17.10
CA GLY A 388 2.86 -13.10 15.97
C GLY A 388 2.34 -11.75 15.45
N LYS A 389 2.96 -10.63 15.82
CA LYS A 389 2.59 -9.27 15.41
C LYS A 389 3.81 -8.49 14.95
N VAL A 390 3.59 -7.48 14.10
CA VAL A 390 4.61 -6.48 13.80
C VAL A 390 4.47 -5.34 14.80
N VAL A 391 5.56 -5.06 15.50
CA VAL A 391 5.68 -3.91 16.41
C VAL A 391 6.86 -3.05 15.98
N PRO A 392 6.96 -1.78 16.42
CA PRO A 392 8.15 -0.97 16.16
C PRO A 392 9.42 -1.65 16.66
N ALA A 393 10.45 -1.70 15.83
CA ALA A 393 11.74 -2.24 16.23
C ALA A 393 12.52 -1.28 17.14
N HIS A 394 12.29 0.02 17.01
CA HIS A 394 12.95 1.08 17.76
C HIS A 394 11.91 2.06 18.30
N GLU A 395 11.96 2.35 19.59
CA GLU A 395 11.02 3.27 20.25
C GLU A 395 11.08 4.67 19.65
N ASP A 396 12.27 5.14 19.27
CA ASP A 396 12.48 6.45 18.65
C ASP A 396 11.78 6.63 17.30
N ASP A 397 11.42 5.55 16.63
CA ASP A 397 10.79 5.61 15.31
C ASP A 397 9.31 5.99 15.37
N VAL A 398 8.66 5.81 16.50
CA VAL A 398 7.22 6.03 16.67
C VAL A 398 6.87 7.02 17.77
N ALA A 399 7.88 7.57 18.48
CA ALA A 399 7.67 8.55 19.52
C ALA A 399 7.37 9.95 18.93
N GLY A 400 6.34 10.61 19.47
CA GLY A 400 5.98 11.99 19.15
C GLY A 400 5.66 12.24 17.67
N ASP A 401 6.07 13.39 17.15
CA ASP A 401 5.80 13.86 15.79
C ASP A 401 6.45 13.00 14.68
N LYS A 402 7.34 12.08 15.01
CA LYS A 402 7.96 11.16 14.04
C LYS A 402 6.94 10.22 13.39
N ALA A 403 5.78 9.99 14.04
CA ALA A 403 4.68 9.21 13.47
C ALA A 403 4.06 9.83 12.21
N LEU A 404 4.33 11.11 11.93
CA LEU A 404 3.77 11.89 10.83
C LEU A 404 4.87 12.52 9.96
N ARG A 405 5.92 11.78 9.66
CA ARG A 405 6.99 12.24 8.77
C ARG A 405 6.41 12.51 7.38
N ILE A 406 6.68 13.68 6.84
CA ILE A 406 6.22 14.13 5.51
C ILE A 406 7.41 14.10 4.56
N LYS A 407 7.18 13.74 3.30
CA LYS A 407 8.18 13.86 2.25
C LYS A 407 8.61 15.34 2.13
N PRO A 408 9.90 15.65 2.22
CA PRO A 408 10.39 17.01 1.97
C PRO A 408 9.98 17.48 0.57
N ARG A 409 9.60 18.73 0.44
CA ARG A 409 9.37 19.33 -0.88
C ARG A 409 10.70 19.38 -1.64
N ALA A 410 10.66 19.01 -2.92
CA ALA A 410 11.79 19.12 -3.83
C ALA A 410 12.14 20.58 -4.12
#